data_cc2ef0d6d3e963f416525b79d30bf1de
#
_entry.id   cc2ef0d6d3e963f416525b79d30bf1de
#
_cell.length_a   1.000
_cell.length_b   1.000
_cell.length_c   1.000
_cell.angle_alpha   90.00
_cell.angle_beta   90.00
_cell.angle_gamma   90.00
#
_symmetry.space_group_name_H-M   'P 1'
#
loop_
_entity.id
_entity.type
_entity.pdbx_description
1 polymer ?
#
loop_
_entity_poly.entity_id
_entity_poly.type
_entity_poly.pdbx_seq_one_letter_code
_entity_poly.pdbx_strand_id
1 'polypeptide(L)'
;MCYENLDILKYVSSILIILFHINIYKKVVYKIDFIITDVITRLAVPFFYTIAGFLIAQNENKGPNYIKNYLIELFKTYLFWSILYLPFGLRYIINLHIAWYLYPIAILLGILYIGIYYHLWYFPALFFSICILSFWKKRWSISLLTFISFLLLIIGSSESYFGYFNDFWQNIFQTYYFSIFYTTRNFLFFGLFYVTLGYMMQKKQLVWKNQYNYLLIITLLFFTLDCMIAQTTPGIDRNILISAPFFVFFLFLRVLYSPQLLPFIDKRKLRRLSKYYFFVHPFVLELLFYFKASYSIPLIFFLSLTMTHILTLVCLYIKKHYPSLPM
;
A
#
# COMPACT_ATOMS: atom_id res chain seq x y z
N MET A 1 13.68 20.86 -2.25
CA MET A 1 12.97 19.63 -1.88
C MET A 1 13.96 18.60 -1.35
N CYS A 2 13.68 17.98 -0.23
CA CYS A 2 14.54 16.94 0.36
C CYS A 2 13.99 15.55 0.02
N TYR A 3 14.35 15.02 -1.13
CA TYR A 3 13.89 13.68 -1.58
C TYR A 3 14.34 12.54 -0.67
N GLU A 4 15.39 12.74 0.10
CA GLU A 4 15.89 11.75 1.06
C GLU A 4 14.89 11.51 2.20
N ASN A 5 14.06 12.51 2.54
CA ASN A 5 12.99 12.32 3.53
C ASN A 5 11.95 11.30 3.08
N LEU A 6 11.76 11.11 1.77
CA LEU A 6 10.86 10.08 1.23
C LEU A 6 11.37 8.65 1.54
N ASP A 7 12.67 8.45 1.64
CA ASP A 7 13.24 7.15 2.02
C ASP A 7 12.99 6.84 3.49
N ILE A 8 13.02 7.87 4.36
CA ILE A 8 12.62 7.74 5.76
C ILE A 8 11.13 7.40 5.85
N LEU A 9 10.29 8.12 5.10
CA LEU A 9 8.84 7.86 5.07
C LEU A 9 8.53 6.43 4.63
N LYS A 10 9.21 5.92 3.59
CA LYS A 10 9.09 4.53 3.15
C LYS A 10 9.47 3.54 4.25
N TYR A 11 10.59 3.79 4.93
CA TYR A 11 11.06 2.91 6.00
C TYR A 11 10.08 2.87 7.17
N VAL A 12 9.62 4.03 7.63
CA VAL A 12 8.60 4.13 8.68
C VAL A 12 7.32 3.43 8.25
N SER A 13 6.85 3.66 7.02
CA SER A 13 5.66 3.00 6.46
C SER A 13 5.82 1.48 6.43
N SER A 14 7.01 0.94 6.14
CA SER A 14 7.22 -0.51 6.16
C SER A 14 7.15 -1.12 7.57
N ILE A 15 7.55 -0.38 8.61
CA ILE A 15 7.38 -0.78 10.00
C ILE A 15 5.91 -0.74 10.41
N LEU A 16 5.19 0.31 10.00
CA LEU A 16 3.75 0.44 10.27
C LEU A 16 2.93 -0.71 9.64
N ILE A 17 3.31 -1.18 8.46
CA ILE A 17 2.65 -2.33 7.84
C ILE A 17 2.84 -3.61 8.67
N ILE A 18 4.02 -3.84 9.26
CA ILE A 18 4.23 -4.98 10.16
C ILE A 18 3.27 -4.90 11.34
N LEU A 19 3.16 -3.73 11.96
CA LEU A 19 2.26 -3.49 13.09
C LEU A 19 0.78 -3.71 12.71
N PHE A 20 0.36 -3.21 11.54
CA PHE A 20 -0.98 -3.40 11.01
C PHE A 20 -1.35 -4.88 10.88
N HIS A 21 -0.46 -5.69 10.30
CA HIS A 21 -0.75 -7.11 10.10
C HIS A 21 -0.78 -7.90 11.41
N ILE A 22 0.02 -7.56 12.41
CA ILE A 22 -0.05 -8.18 13.75
C ILE A 22 -1.44 -8.01 14.35
N ASN A 23 -2.03 -6.83 14.23
CA ASN A 23 -3.35 -6.56 14.80
C ASN A 23 -4.48 -7.32 14.08
N ILE A 24 -4.40 -7.46 12.75
CA ILE A 24 -5.33 -8.30 11.99
C ILE A 24 -5.33 -9.74 12.53
N TYR A 25 -4.16 -10.31 12.76
CA TYR A 25 -4.04 -11.68 13.27
C TYR A 25 -4.58 -11.85 14.70
N LYS A 26 -4.38 -10.84 15.57
CA LYS A 26 -4.80 -10.95 16.99
C LYS A 26 -6.24 -10.54 17.28
N LYS A 27 -6.93 -9.88 16.34
CA LYS A 27 -8.31 -9.36 16.53
C LYS A 27 -8.49 -8.53 17.82
N VAL A 28 -7.45 -7.84 18.29
CA VAL A 28 -7.47 -7.10 19.54
C VAL A 28 -7.92 -5.67 19.29
N VAL A 29 -8.94 -5.24 20.02
CA VAL A 29 -9.50 -3.88 19.94
C VAL A 29 -9.39 -3.24 21.34
N TYR A 30 -8.26 -2.57 21.62
CA TYR A 30 -8.14 -1.66 22.76
C TYR A 30 -8.12 -0.21 22.25
N LYS A 31 -8.63 0.76 23.03
CA LYS A 31 -8.77 2.16 22.61
C LYS A 31 -7.43 2.83 22.21
N ILE A 32 -6.31 2.48 22.84
CA ILE A 32 -4.97 3.02 22.50
C ILE A 32 -4.45 2.38 21.21
N ASP A 33 -4.77 1.11 20.96
CA ASP A 33 -4.39 0.41 19.73
C ASP A 33 -5.03 1.05 18.50
N PHE A 34 -6.22 1.64 18.65
CA PHE A 34 -6.94 2.28 17.55
C PHE A 34 -6.13 3.38 16.83
N ILE A 35 -5.54 4.33 17.56
CA ILE A 35 -4.80 5.44 16.94
C ILE A 35 -3.59 4.90 16.19
N ILE A 36 -2.86 3.96 16.78
CA ILE A 36 -1.65 3.41 16.17
C ILE A 36 -2.01 2.49 15.02
N THR A 37 -2.98 1.61 15.21
CA THR A 37 -3.24 0.49 14.29
C THR A 37 -4.18 0.82 13.16
N ASP A 38 -5.18 1.66 13.40
CA ASP A 38 -6.17 2.02 12.40
C ASP A 38 -5.97 3.42 11.79
N VAL A 39 -5.40 4.37 12.53
CA VAL A 39 -5.15 5.71 11.97
C VAL A 39 -3.80 5.74 11.27
N ILE A 40 -2.71 5.50 11.99
CA ILE A 40 -1.36 5.71 11.46
C ILE A 40 -0.99 4.66 10.40
N THR A 41 -1.31 3.38 10.64
CA THR A 41 -0.89 2.30 9.73
C THR A 41 -1.59 2.35 8.37
N ARG A 42 -2.84 2.86 8.32
CA ARG A 42 -3.59 2.98 7.05
C ARG A 42 -2.98 3.97 6.06
N LEU A 43 -2.09 4.84 6.52
CA LEU A 43 -1.39 5.79 5.65
C LEU A 43 -0.23 5.15 4.87
N ALA A 44 0.28 4.02 5.32
CA ALA A 44 1.49 3.42 4.76
C ALA A 44 1.35 3.11 3.26
N VAL A 45 0.27 2.43 2.87
CA VAL A 45 0.04 2.04 1.47
C VAL A 45 -0.23 3.26 0.57
N PRO A 46 -1.12 4.20 0.92
CA PRO A 46 -1.25 5.48 0.23
C PRO A 46 0.07 6.20 -0.03
N PHE A 47 0.96 6.27 0.98
CA PHE A 47 2.27 6.88 0.80
C PHE A 47 3.14 6.13 -0.20
N PHE A 48 3.17 4.80 -0.19
CA PHE A 48 3.97 4.05 -1.16
C PHE A 48 3.52 4.34 -2.60
N TYR A 49 2.22 4.38 -2.88
CA TYR A 49 1.69 4.73 -4.20
C TYR A 49 2.01 6.18 -4.58
N THR A 50 1.81 7.13 -3.66
CA THR A 50 2.11 8.55 -3.90
C THR A 50 3.59 8.77 -4.18
N ILE A 51 4.48 8.14 -3.41
CA ILE A 51 5.93 8.20 -3.65
C ILE A 51 6.28 7.58 -5.00
N ALA A 52 5.68 6.46 -5.39
CA ALA A 52 5.95 5.84 -6.68
C ALA A 52 5.56 6.76 -7.84
N GLY A 53 4.37 7.36 -7.81
CA GLY A 53 3.93 8.32 -8.83
C GLY A 53 4.84 9.56 -8.90
N PHE A 54 5.21 10.10 -7.75
CA PHE A 54 6.11 11.25 -7.64
C PHE A 54 7.50 10.97 -8.25
N LEU A 55 8.10 9.82 -7.89
CA LEU A 55 9.41 9.43 -8.42
C LEU A 55 9.39 9.10 -9.91
N ILE A 56 8.29 8.55 -10.42
CA ILE A 56 8.10 8.34 -11.87
C ILE A 56 8.10 9.69 -12.58
N ALA A 57 7.32 10.68 -12.12
CA ALA A 57 7.28 12.01 -12.71
C ALA A 57 8.64 12.70 -12.68
N GLN A 58 9.41 12.50 -11.61
CA GLN A 58 10.76 13.06 -11.44
C GLN A 58 11.78 12.47 -12.42
N ASN A 59 11.66 11.16 -12.69
CA ASN A 59 12.71 10.42 -13.40
C ASN A 59 12.36 10.07 -14.85
N GLU A 60 11.15 10.37 -15.32
CA GLU A 60 10.72 9.98 -16.68
C GLU A 60 11.57 10.61 -17.79
N ASN A 61 12.20 11.76 -17.53
CA ASN A 61 13.08 12.43 -18.49
C ASN A 61 14.48 11.76 -18.60
N LYS A 62 14.78 10.74 -17.79
CA LYS A 62 16.04 9.99 -17.87
C LYS A 62 16.18 9.13 -19.13
N GLY A 63 15.10 8.95 -19.88
CA GLY A 63 15.11 8.26 -21.16
C GLY A 63 13.71 7.80 -21.59
N PRO A 64 13.51 7.58 -22.91
CA PRO A 64 12.20 7.23 -23.45
C PRO A 64 11.63 5.91 -22.90
N ASN A 65 12.49 4.99 -22.50
CA ASN A 65 12.11 3.68 -21.97
C ASN A 65 12.09 3.60 -20.43
N TYR A 66 12.25 4.72 -19.71
CA TYR A 66 12.35 4.71 -18.25
C TYR A 66 11.17 3.98 -17.59
N ILE A 67 9.94 4.35 -17.95
CA ILE A 67 8.72 3.76 -17.36
C ILE A 67 8.60 2.27 -17.73
N LYS A 68 8.89 1.92 -18.99
CA LYS A 68 8.88 0.52 -19.45
C LYS A 68 9.87 -0.32 -18.64
N ASN A 69 11.10 0.15 -18.46
CA ASN A 69 12.12 -0.56 -17.70
C ASN A 69 11.73 -0.66 -16.22
N TYR A 70 11.15 0.40 -15.64
CA TYR A 70 10.63 0.38 -14.28
C TYR A 70 9.53 -0.68 -14.11
N LEU A 71 8.58 -0.77 -15.03
CA LEU A 71 7.49 -1.76 -15.00
C LEU A 71 8.03 -3.19 -15.15
N ILE A 72 9.02 -3.41 -16.02
CA ILE A 72 9.66 -4.73 -16.18
C ILE A 72 10.34 -5.16 -14.88
N GLU A 73 11.11 -4.29 -14.24
CA GLU A 73 11.79 -4.62 -12.98
C GLU A 73 10.79 -4.81 -11.82
N LEU A 74 9.73 -4.01 -11.78
CA LEU A 74 8.63 -4.17 -10.84
C LEU A 74 7.98 -5.56 -11.00
N PHE A 75 7.66 -5.94 -12.24
CA PHE A 75 7.02 -7.21 -12.55
C PHE A 75 7.93 -8.41 -12.25
N LYS A 76 9.21 -8.35 -12.60
CA LYS A 76 10.19 -9.40 -12.25
C LYS A 76 10.29 -9.59 -10.74
N THR A 77 10.41 -8.49 -9.99
CA THR A 77 10.47 -8.54 -8.52
C THR A 77 9.17 -9.14 -7.96
N TYR A 78 8.02 -8.72 -8.47
CA TYR A 78 6.74 -9.24 -8.06
C TYR A 78 6.59 -10.75 -8.33
N LEU A 79 6.95 -11.22 -9.54
CA LEU A 79 6.90 -12.64 -9.87
C LEU A 79 7.82 -13.48 -8.99
N PHE A 80 9.03 -13.02 -8.73
CA PHE A 80 9.95 -13.71 -7.85
C PHE A 80 9.34 -13.94 -6.46
N TRP A 81 8.79 -12.90 -5.84
CA TRP A 81 8.16 -13.01 -4.54
C TRP A 81 6.83 -13.79 -4.60
N SER A 82 6.07 -13.69 -5.69
CA SER A 82 4.86 -14.50 -5.89
C SER A 82 5.17 -15.99 -5.93
N ILE A 83 6.28 -16.40 -6.54
CA ILE A 83 6.72 -17.80 -6.54
C ILE A 83 7.07 -18.25 -5.11
N LEU A 84 7.78 -17.44 -4.34
CA LEU A 84 8.10 -17.76 -2.94
C LEU A 84 6.86 -17.86 -2.05
N TYR A 85 5.84 -17.05 -2.30
CA TYR A 85 4.57 -17.07 -1.56
C TYR A 85 3.52 -18.03 -2.14
N LEU A 86 3.80 -18.70 -3.25
CA LEU A 86 2.86 -19.62 -3.89
C LEU A 86 2.33 -20.72 -2.95
N PRO A 87 3.15 -21.35 -2.09
CA PRO A 87 2.64 -22.36 -1.16
C PRO A 87 1.53 -21.82 -0.23
N PHE A 88 1.69 -20.59 0.26
CA PHE A 88 0.68 -19.94 1.11
C PHE A 88 -0.58 -19.55 0.32
N GLY A 89 -0.40 -19.07 -0.91
CA GLY A 89 -1.50 -18.78 -1.83
C GLY A 89 -2.29 -20.04 -2.20
N LEU A 90 -1.61 -21.15 -2.48
CA LEU A 90 -2.27 -22.43 -2.75
C LEU A 90 -3.06 -22.93 -1.55
N ARG A 91 -2.50 -22.82 -0.34
CA ARG A 91 -3.24 -23.16 0.90
C ARG A 91 -4.52 -22.31 1.02
N TYR A 92 -4.47 -21.03 0.68
CA TYR A 92 -5.65 -20.18 0.67
C TYR A 92 -6.68 -20.62 -0.38
N ILE A 93 -6.25 -20.93 -1.61
CA ILE A 93 -7.13 -21.40 -2.70
C ILE A 93 -7.80 -22.72 -2.34
N ILE A 94 -7.06 -23.68 -1.74
CA ILE A 94 -7.63 -24.96 -1.27
C ILE A 94 -8.72 -24.71 -0.22
N ASN A 95 -8.50 -23.77 0.71
CA ASN A 95 -9.47 -23.44 1.75
C ASN A 95 -10.74 -22.72 1.21
N LEU A 96 -10.73 -22.23 -0.03
CA LEU A 96 -11.95 -21.71 -0.68
C LEU A 96 -12.91 -22.82 -1.14
N HIS A 97 -12.50 -24.09 -1.05
CA HIS A 97 -13.30 -25.25 -1.47
C HIS A 97 -13.85 -25.18 -2.91
N ILE A 98 -13.15 -24.45 -3.79
CA ILE A 98 -13.48 -24.41 -5.22
C ILE A 98 -12.99 -25.70 -5.91
N ALA A 99 -13.61 -26.04 -7.06
CA ALA A 99 -13.22 -27.22 -7.83
C ALA A 99 -11.75 -27.12 -8.30
N TRP A 100 -11.01 -28.21 -8.20
CA TRP A 100 -9.56 -28.24 -8.47
C TRP A 100 -9.18 -27.76 -9.88
N TYR A 101 -10.03 -27.96 -10.88
CA TYR A 101 -9.80 -27.48 -12.25
C TYR A 101 -9.87 -25.96 -12.38
N LEU A 102 -10.39 -25.24 -11.36
CA LEU A 102 -10.39 -23.77 -11.29
C LEU A 102 -9.12 -23.21 -10.65
N TYR A 103 -8.25 -24.04 -10.05
CA TYR A 103 -7.02 -23.56 -9.40
C TYR A 103 -6.09 -22.77 -10.34
N PRO A 104 -5.85 -23.18 -11.62
CA PRO A 104 -5.04 -22.38 -12.52
C PRO A 104 -5.61 -20.98 -12.75
N ILE A 105 -6.93 -20.85 -12.88
CA ILE A 105 -7.63 -19.58 -13.03
C ILE A 105 -7.49 -18.73 -11.75
N ALA A 106 -7.68 -19.34 -10.58
CA ALA A 106 -7.52 -18.67 -9.29
C ALA A 106 -6.08 -18.14 -9.08
N ILE A 107 -5.07 -18.94 -9.46
CA ILE A 107 -3.66 -18.51 -9.42
C ILE A 107 -3.42 -17.34 -10.38
N LEU A 108 -3.94 -17.42 -11.59
CA LEU A 108 -3.79 -16.36 -12.60
C LEU A 108 -4.44 -15.06 -12.12
N LEU A 109 -5.65 -15.10 -11.58
CA LEU A 109 -6.33 -13.96 -10.96
C LEU A 109 -5.56 -13.45 -9.73
N GLY A 110 -5.01 -14.36 -8.92
CA GLY A 110 -4.11 -14.03 -7.82
C GLY A 110 -2.92 -13.23 -8.30
N ILE A 111 -2.23 -13.67 -9.34
CA ILE A 111 -1.05 -12.97 -9.88
C ILE A 111 -1.45 -11.65 -10.56
N LEU A 112 -2.50 -11.61 -11.34
CA LEU A 112 -2.82 -10.43 -12.15
C LEU A 112 -3.63 -9.35 -11.43
N TYR A 113 -4.37 -9.71 -10.37
CA TYR A 113 -5.34 -8.79 -9.80
C TYR A 113 -5.25 -8.62 -8.28
N ILE A 114 -5.40 -9.70 -7.49
CA ILE A 114 -5.52 -9.61 -6.03
C ILE A 114 -4.21 -9.88 -5.27
N GLY A 115 -3.13 -10.23 -5.96
CA GLY A 115 -1.90 -10.74 -5.34
C GLY A 115 -2.04 -12.22 -4.95
N ILE A 116 -0.97 -13.00 -5.14
CA ILE A 116 -0.97 -14.44 -4.77
C ILE A 116 -1.01 -14.65 -3.25
N TYR A 117 -0.66 -13.64 -2.49
CA TYR A 117 -0.75 -13.60 -1.05
C TYR A 117 -1.17 -12.22 -0.56
N TYR A 118 -1.78 -12.11 0.62
CA TYR A 118 -2.55 -10.96 1.09
C TYR A 118 -1.85 -9.58 1.00
N HIS A 119 -0.53 -9.50 1.07
CA HIS A 119 0.21 -8.23 0.95
C HIS A 119 0.63 -7.91 -0.48
N LEU A 120 0.67 -8.91 -1.36
CA LEU A 120 1.18 -8.75 -2.74
C LEU A 120 0.21 -8.03 -3.68
N TRP A 121 -1.06 -7.80 -3.28
CA TRP A 121 -2.04 -7.04 -4.07
C TRP A 121 -1.55 -5.64 -4.49
N TYR A 122 -0.65 -5.07 -3.70
CA TYR A 122 -0.03 -3.79 -3.96
C TYR A 122 0.64 -3.74 -5.35
N PHE A 123 1.30 -4.82 -5.77
CA PHE A 123 2.09 -4.84 -7.01
C PHE A 123 1.24 -4.82 -8.28
N PRO A 124 0.26 -5.70 -8.51
CA PRO A 124 -0.62 -5.59 -9.66
C PRO A 124 -1.37 -4.26 -9.65
N ALA A 125 -1.82 -3.78 -8.50
CA ALA A 125 -2.48 -2.49 -8.42
C ALA A 125 -1.54 -1.33 -8.80
N LEU A 126 -0.27 -1.31 -8.36
CA LEU A 126 0.73 -0.33 -8.77
C LEU A 126 1.04 -0.43 -10.27
N PHE A 127 1.26 -1.65 -10.77
CA PHE A 127 1.61 -1.91 -12.17
C PHE A 127 0.55 -1.35 -13.11
N PHE A 128 -0.71 -1.72 -12.93
CA PHE A 128 -1.79 -1.26 -13.80
C PHE A 128 -2.08 0.24 -13.62
N SER A 129 -1.96 0.81 -12.42
CA SER A 129 -2.07 2.26 -12.21
C SER A 129 -1.04 3.03 -13.01
N ILE A 130 0.21 2.56 -13.07
CA ILE A 130 1.27 3.19 -13.87
C ILE A 130 1.03 3.00 -15.36
N CYS A 131 0.52 1.85 -15.79
CA CYS A 131 0.15 1.62 -17.19
C CYS A 131 -0.93 2.62 -17.64
N ILE A 132 -2.01 2.79 -16.85
CA ILE A 132 -3.07 3.75 -17.13
C ILE A 132 -2.52 5.17 -17.17
N LEU A 133 -1.74 5.58 -16.17
CA LEU A 133 -1.08 6.88 -16.13
C LEU A 133 -0.23 7.13 -17.39
N SER A 134 0.56 6.12 -17.79
CA SER A 134 1.48 6.22 -18.93
C SER A 134 0.76 6.36 -20.27
N PHE A 135 -0.38 5.70 -20.40
CA PHE A 135 -1.25 5.81 -21.56
C PHE A 135 -1.97 7.17 -21.58
N TRP A 136 -2.59 7.55 -20.47
CA TRP A 136 -3.40 8.75 -20.33
C TRP A 136 -2.61 10.04 -20.58
N LYS A 137 -1.43 10.17 -19.96
CA LYS A 137 -0.60 11.40 -20.05
C LYS A 137 -0.17 11.79 -21.46
N LYS A 138 -0.28 10.88 -22.43
CA LYS A 138 0.05 11.14 -23.83
C LYS A 138 -1.05 11.92 -24.57
N ARG A 139 -2.28 11.89 -24.08
CA ARG A 139 -3.46 12.40 -24.77
C ARG A 139 -4.27 13.41 -23.96
N TRP A 140 -4.26 13.28 -22.64
CA TRP A 140 -5.16 14.06 -21.76
C TRP A 140 -4.44 14.64 -20.54
N SER A 141 -5.12 15.60 -19.90
CA SER A 141 -4.62 16.25 -18.68
C SER A 141 -4.48 15.29 -17.52
N ILE A 142 -3.36 15.38 -16.80
CA ILE A 142 -3.12 14.63 -15.56
C ILE A 142 -4.08 15.07 -14.45
N SER A 143 -4.46 16.36 -14.42
CA SER A 143 -5.43 16.87 -13.44
C SER A 143 -6.79 16.22 -13.63
N LEU A 144 -7.21 15.98 -14.88
CA LEU A 144 -8.45 15.26 -15.18
C LEU A 144 -8.37 13.80 -14.72
N LEU A 145 -7.26 13.11 -14.97
CA LEU A 145 -7.08 11.74 -14.48
C LEU A 145 -7.12 11.67 -12.95
N THR A 146 -6.44 12.62 -12.28
CA THR A 146 -6.45 12.69 -10.82
C THR A 146 -7.86 12.92 -10.29
N PHE A 147 -8.65 13.77 -10.93
CA PHE A 147 -10.04 14.02 -10.56
C PHE A 147 -10.93 12.78 -10.77
N ILE A 148 -10.84 12.13 -11.94
CA ILE A 148 -11.59 10.90 -12.22
C ILE A 148 -11.20 9.79 -11.23
N SER A 149 -9.91 9.60 -10.98
CA SER A 149 -9.43 8.58 -10.04
C SER A 149 -9.83 8.89 -8.59
N PHE A 150 -10.00 10.17 -8.22
CA PHE A 150 -10.58 10.55 -6.94
C PHE A 150 -12.06 10.15 -6.83
N LEU A 151 -12.86 10.35 -7.87
CA LEU A 151 -14.24 9.88 -7.90
C LEU A 151 -14.32 8.34 -7.80
N LEU A 152 -13.44 7.64 -8.50
CA LEU A 152 -13.33 6.18 -8.39
C LEU A 152 -12.94 5.74 -6.97
N LEU A 153 -12.05 6.45 -6.30
CA LEU A 153 -11.67 6.19 -4.91
C LEU A 153 -12.86 6.40 -3.96
N ILE A 154 -13.69 7.43 -4.18
CA ILE A 154 -14.94 7.63 -3.42
C ILE A 154 -15.88 6.45 -3.62
N ILE A 155 -16.06 5.97 -4.85
CA ILE A 155 -16.86 4.76 -5.12
C ILE A 155 -16.24 3.55 -4.39
N GLY A 156 -14.92 3.39 -4.44
CA GLY A 156 -14.22 2.33 -3.74
C GLY A 156 -14.34 2.38 -2.22
N SER A 157 -14.51 3.55 -1.64
CA SER A 157 -14.71 3.71 -0.20
C SER A 157 -16.03 3.10 0.30
N SER A 158 -16.99 2.80 -0.59
CA SER A 158 -18.25 2.12 -0.25
C SER A 158 -18.03 0.81 0.51
N GLU A 159 -16.92 0.11 0.29
CA GLU A 159 -16.54 -1.09 1.03
C GLU A 159 -16.27 -0.79 2.51
N SER A 160 -15.67 0.37 2.82
CA SER A 160 -15.38 0.80 4.18
C SER A 160 -16.63 1.28 4.93
N TYR A 161 -17.59 1.86 4.21
CA TYR A 161 -18.83 2.42 4.79
C TYR A 161 -20.06 1.57 4.51
N PHE A 162 -19.86 0.31 4.11
CA PHE A 162 -20.93 -0.59 3.66
C PHE A 162 -22.08 -0.71 4.67
N GLY A 163 -21.79 -0.77 5.97
CA GLY A 163 -22.82 -0.89 7.00
C GLY A 163 -23.70 0.34 7.20
N TYR A 164 -23.37 1.50 6.56
CA TYR A 164 -24.22 2.70 6.56
C TYR A 164 -25.25 2.70 5.43
N PHE A 165 -25.11 1.81 4.46
CA PHE A 165 -26.06 1.71 3.36
C PHE A 165 -27.34 1.01 3.82
N ASN A 166 -28.47 1.44 3.26
CA ASN A 166 -29.71 0.69 3.41
C ASN A 166 -29.67 -0.62 2.59
N ASP A 167 -30.61 -1.53 2.83
CA ASP A 167 -30.63 -2.88 2.22
C ASP A 167 -30.62 -2.84 0.69
N PHE A 168 -31.25 -1.83 0.08
CA PHE A 168 -31.27 -1.65 -1.38
C PHE A 168 -29.84 -1.43 -1.93
N TRP A 169 -29.09 -0.48 -1.36
CA TRP A 169 -27.72 -0.20 -1.80
C TRP A 169 -26.76 -1.30 -1.43
N GLN A 170 -26.93 -1.96 -0.26
CA GLN A 170 -26.14 -3.13 0.11
C GLN A 170 -26.30 -4.26 -0.90
N ASN A 171 -27.55 -4.53 -1.33
CA ASN A 171 -27.83 -5.56 -2.33
C ASN A 171 -27.21 -5.23 -3.69
N ILE A 172 -27.34 -3.98 -4.17
CA ILE A 172 -26.70 -3.52 -5.41
C ILE A 172 -25.19 -3.72 -5.32
N PHE A 173 -24.58 -3.29 -4.23
CA PHE A 173 -23.14 -3.37 -4.03
C PHE A 173 -22.66 -4.83 -4.01
N GLN A 174 -23.34 -5.72 -3.28
CA GLN A 174 -23.02 -7.14 -3.22
C GLN A 174 -23.24 -7.84 -4.56
N THR A 175 -24.36 -7.60 -5.20
CA THR A 175 -24.74 -8.33 -6.42
C THR A 175 -23.93 -7.92 -7.63
N TYR A 176 -23.68 -6.63 -7.82
CA TYR A 176 -23.03 -6.13 -9.02
C TYR A 176 -21.55 -5.77 -8.80
N TYR A 177 -21.25 -5.06 -7.74
CA TYR A 177 -19.91 -4.56 -7.52
C TYR A 177 -18.93 -5.71 -7.15
N PHE A 178 -19.26 -6.48 -6.12
CA PHE A 178 -18.40 -7.59 -5.69
C PHE A 178 -18.30 -8.72 -6.72
N SER A 179 -19.35 -8.97 -7.50
CA SER A 179 -19.31 -9.98 -8.56
C SER A 179 -18.31 -9.61 -9.67
N ILE A 180 -18.10 -8.32 -9.92
CA ILE A 180 -17.19 -7.84 -10.98
C ILE A 180 -15.78 -7.60 -10.43
N PHE A 181 -15.67 -6.92 -9.30
CA PHE A 181 -14.38 -6.40 -8.80
C PHE A 181 -13.80 -7.17 -7.62
N TYR A 182 -14.58 -8.01 -6.95
CA TYR A 182 -14.20 -8.80 -5.77
C TYR A 182 -13.73 -7.96 -4.57
N THR A 183 -12.96 -6.89 -4.78
CA THR A 183 -12.46 -5.96 -3.74
C THR A 183 -12.19 -4.58 -4.33
N THR A 184 -12.30 -3.55 -3.49
CA THR A 184 -11.91 -2.17 -3.83
C THR A 184 -10.39 -1.95 -3.75
N ARG A 185 -9.65 -2.87 -3.13
CA ARG A 185 -8.17 -2.84 -3.04
C ARG A 185 -7.53 -3.23 -4.36
N ASN A 186 -7.72 -2.43 -5.39
CA ASN A 186 -7.19 -2.68 -6.72
C ASN A 186 -6.61 -1.42 -7.36
N PHE A 187 -6.15 -1.54 -8.59
CA PHE A 187 -5.56 -0.43 -9.32
C PHE A 187 -6.56 0.70 -9.60
N LEU A 188 -7.82 0.38 -9.87
CA LEU A 188 -8.83 1.34 -10.33
C LEU A 188 -9.34 2.22 -9.18
N PHE A 189 -9.75 1.60 -8.08
CA PHE A 189 -10.41 2.29 -6.97
C PHE A 189 -9.43 2.81 -5.91
N PHE A 190 -8.20 2.33 -5.90
CA PHE A 190 -7.21 2.72 -4.90
C PHE A 190 -5.89 3.21 -5.50
N GLY A 191 -5.17 2.35 -6.23
CA GLY A 191 -3.82 2.62 -6.67
C GLY A 191 -3.72 3.82 -7.60
N LEU A 192 -4.65 3.95 -8.56
CA LEU A 192 -4.64 4.98 -9.60
C LEU A 192 -4.65 6.38 -9.00
N PHE A 193 -5.50 6.64 -8.00
CA PHE A 193 -5.58 7.96 -7.40
C PHE A 193 -4.25 8.38 -6.75
N TYR A 194 -3.67 7.56 -5.89
CA TYR A 194 -2.45 7.95 -5.18
C TYR A 194 -1.24 8.02 -6.10
N VAL A 195 -1.15 7.19 -7.12
CA VAL A 195 -0.11 7.27 -8.16
C VAL A 195 -0.25 8.58 -8.95
N THR A 196 -1.46 8.92 -9.41
CA THR A 196 -1.69 10.16 -10.16
C THR A 196 -1.51 11.40 -9.30
N LEU A 197 -1.91 11.35 -8.01
CA LEU A 197 -1.68 12.40 -7.03
C LEU A 197 -0.18 12.72 -6.91
N GLY A 198 0.65 11.72 -6.64
CA GLY A 198 2.10 11.89 -6.54
C GLY A 198 2.73 12.42 -7.83
N TYR A 199 2.31 11.88 -8.98
CA TYR A 199 2.76 12.32 -10.29
C TYR A 199 2.38 13.80 -10.56
N MET A 200 1.13 14.18 -10.26
CA MET A 200 0.64 15.56 -10.41
C MET A 200 1.40 16.52 -9.50
N MET A 201 1.65 16.14 -8.23
CA MET A 201 2.39 16.97 -7.28
C MET A 201 3.78 17.32 -7.80
N GLN A 202 4.50 16.36 -8.38
CA GLN A 202 5.82 16.61 -8.99
C GLN A 202 5.73 17.43 -10.27
N LYS A 203 4.78 17.13 -11.17
CA LYS A 203 4.65 17.88 -12.44
C LYS A 203 4.25 19.32 -12.26
N LYS A 204 3.37 19.60 -11.30
CA LYS A 204 2.97 20.97 -10.95
C LYS A 204 3.95 21.68 -10.01
N GLN A 205 5.03 21.01 -9.59
CA GLN A 205 6.04 21.55 -8.67
C GLN A 205 5.40 22.21 -7.45
N LEU A 206 4.39 21.52 -6.86
CA LEU A 206 3.68 22.05 -5.70
C LEU A 206 4.65 22.26 -4.54
N VAL A 207 4.58 23.43 -3.92
CA VAL A 207 5.45 23.84 -2.80
C VAL A 207 4.67 23.94 -1.50
N TRP A 208 5.35 23.70 -0.38
CA TRP A 208 4.79 23.92 0.94
C TRP A 208 4.65 25.42 1.22
N LYS A 209 3.49 25.81 1.76
CA LYS A 209 3.22 27.18 2.24
C LYS A 209 2.87 27.13 3.72
N ASN A 210 3.25 28.14 4.50
CA ASN A 210 3.02 28.17 5.96
C ASN A 210 1.54 28.01 6.34
N GLN A 211 0.62 28.55 5.53
CA GLN A 211 -0.82 28.37 5.72
C GLN A 211 -1.28 26.91 5.68
N TYR A 212 -0.49 26.01 5.05
CA TYR A 212 -0.81 24.59 4.98
C TYR A 212 -0.60 23.86 6.31
N ASN A 213 0.05 24.48 7.32
CA ASN A 213 0.10 23.90 8.66
C ASN A 213 -1.30 23.71 9.26
N TYR A 214 -2.19 24.71 9.10
CA TYR A 214 -3.57 24.60 9.57
C TYR A 214 -4.33 23.51 8.80
N LEU A 215 -4.17 23.45 7.48
CA LEU A 215 -4.80 22.41 6.65
C LEU A 215 -4.30 21.02 6.99
N LEU A 216 -3.02 20.86 7.32
CA LEU A 216 -2.48 19.59 7.79
C LEU A 216 -3.14 19.14 9.09
N ILE A 217 -3.33 20.04 10.06
CA ILE A 217 -4.01 19.73 11.32
C ILE A 217 -5.49 19.39 11.08
N ILE A 218 -6.19 20.21 10.29
CA ILE A 218 -7.61 19.98 9.96
C ILE A 218 -7.79 18.64 9.27
N THR A 219 -6.93 18.32 8.30
CA THR A 219 -7.03 17.02 7.58
C THR A 219 -6.63 15.84 8.44
N LEU A 220 -5.73 16.01 9.42
CA LEU A 220 -5.43 14.98 10.43
C LEU A 220 -6.64 14.71 11.31
N LEU A 221 -7.29 15.76 11.83
CA LEU A 221 -8.51 15.62 12.63
C LEU A 221 -9.63 14.95 11.82
N PHE A 222 -9.85 15.40 10.59
CA PHE A 222 -10.82 14.79 9.68
C PHE A 222 -10.50 13.30 9.43
N PHE A 223 -9.25 12.96 9.20
CA PHE A 223 -8.81 11.58 8.99
C PHE A 223 -9.03 10.72 10.25
N THR A 224 -8.73 11.25 11.43
CA THR A 224 -8.95 10.53 12.70
C THR A 224 -10.44 10.29 12.96
N LEU A 225 -11.29 11.29 12.72
CA LEU A 225 -12.74 11.15 12.84
C LEU A 225 -13.30 10.13 11.83
N ASP A 226 -12.81 10.16 10.60
CA ASP A 226 -13.23 9.24 9.55
C ASP A 226 -12.84 7.77 9.90
N CYS A 227 -11.64 7.56 10.46
CA CYS A 227 -11.26 6.26 11.00
C CYS A 227 -12.21 5.80 12.11
N MET A 228 -12.62 6.70 13.03
CA MET A 228 -13.58 6.38 14.09
C MET A 228 -14.94 5.99 13.50
N ILE A 229 -15.45 6.77 12.54
CA ILE A 229 -16.71 6.50 11.85
C ILE A 229 -16.67 5.14 11.17
N ALA A 230 -15.61 4.84 10.40
CA ALA A 230 -15.47 3.56 9.72
C ALA A 230 -15.41 2.35 10.66
N GLN A 231 -15.13 2.54 11.96
CA GLN A 231 -15.12 1.46 12.95
C GLN A 231 -16.48 1.17 13.58
N THR A 232 -17.38 2.14 13.62
CA THR A 232 -18.68 2.01 14.33
C THR A 232 -19.68 1.13 13.58
N THR A 233 -19.46 0.88 12.29
CA THR A 233 -20.33 0.03 11.46
C THR A 233 -19.58 -1.17 10.91
N PRO A 234 -20.29 -2.27 10.62
CA PRO A 234 -19.72 -3.43 9.96
C PRO A 234 -19.39 -3.08 8.48
N GLY A 235 -18.18 -2.58 8.23
CA GLY A 235 -17.63 -2.49 6.88
C GLY A 235 -17.11 -3.87 6.43
N ILE A 236 -17.06 -4.10 5.12
CA ILE A 236 -16.50 -5.32 4.55
C ILE A 236 -14.98 -5.26 4.62
N ASP A 237 -14.43 -4.12 4.20
CA ASP A 237 -13.01 -3.81 4.30
C ASP A 237 -12.84 -2.31 4.60
N ARG A 238 -11.95 -1.95 5.52
CA ARG A 238 -11.76 -0.57 5.98
C ARG A 238 -10.51 0.08 5.40
N ASN A 239 -10.05 -0.33 4.23
CA ASN A 239 -8.80 0.17 3.67
C ASN A 239 -8.92 1.50 2.94
N ILE A 240 -10.09 1.87 2.42
CA ILE A 240 -10.29 3.12 1.68
C ILE A 240 -11.11 4.08 2.51
N LEU A 241 -10.48 5.16 2.96
CA LEU A 241 -11.11 6.24 3.72
C LEU A 241 -11.17 7.51 2.87
N ILE A 242 -12.31 8.21 2.90
CA ILE A 242 -12.56 9.40 2.08
C ILE A 242 -11.63 10.56 2.48
N SER A 243 -11.27 10.65 3.74
CA SER A 243 -10.40 11.68 4.28
C SER A 243 -8.91 11.46 4.01
N ALA A 244 -8.49 10.20 3.80
CA ALA A 244 -7.08 9.84 3.63
C ALA A 244 -6.37 10.61 2.50
N PRO A 245 -6.95 10.85 1.30
CA PRO A 245 -6.37 11.64 0.23
C PRO A 245 -5.90 13.03 0.67
N PHE A 246 -6.72 13.72 1.44
CA PHE A 246 -6.44 15.10 1.89
C PHE A 246 -5.27 15.12 2.87
N PHE A 247 -5.29 14.22 3.85
CA PHE A 247 -4.20 14.14 4.82
C PHE A 247 -2.88 13.68 4.18
N VAL A 248 -2.93 12.67 3.31
CA VAL A 248 -1.75 12.20 2.55
C VAL A 248 -1.14 13.32 1.72
N PHE A 249 -1.98 14.13 1.04
CA PHE A 249 -1.50 15.26 0.24
C PHE A 249 -0.69 16.27 1.07
N PHE A 250 -1.25 16.76 2.17
CA PHE A 250 -0.55 17.77 2.99
C PHE A 250 0.65 17.19 3.73
N LEU A 251 0.52 15.97 4.26
CA LEU A 251 1.63 15.32 4.96
C LEU A 251 2.79 15.00 4.01
N PHE A 252 2.50 14.55 2.79
CA PHE A 252 3.52 14.30 1.77
C PHE A 252 4.29 15.58 1.42
N LEU A 253 3.59 16.68 1.16
CA LEU A 253 4.22 17.98 0.91
C LEU A 253 5.05 18.44 2.12
N ARG A 254 4.53 18.29 3.33
CA ARG A 254 5.25 18.68 4.55
C ARG A 254 6.57 17.92 4.70
N VAL A 255 6.56 16.60 4.48
CA VAL A 255 7.76 15.75 4.52
C VAL A 255 8.75 16.15 3.42
N LEU A 256 8.28 16.43 2.21
CA LEU A 256 9.10 16.79 1.07
C LEU A 256 9.84 18.13 1.27
N TYR A 257 9.21 19.09 1.94
CA TYR A 257 9.75 20.42 2.20
C TYR A 257 10.28 20.61 3.63
N SER A 258 10.32 19.54 4.43
CA SER A 258 11.00 19.55 5.72
C SER A 258 12.51 19.68 5.52
N PRO A 259 13.24 20.27 6.48
CA PRO A 259 14.67 20.09 6.58
C PRO A 259 15.05 18.61 6.52
N GLN A 260 16.29 18.32 6.17
CA GLN A 260 16.76 16.94 6.11
C GLN A 260 16.56 16.25 7.47
N LEU A 261 15.66 15.27 7.49
CA LEU A 261 15.41 14.47 8.69
C LEU A 261 16.56 13.46 8.86
N LEU A 262 17.00 13.29 10.11
CA LEU A 262 18.03 12.29 10.47
C LEU A 262 19.30 12.40 9.57
N PRO A 263 20.03 13.52 9.55
CA PRO A 263 21.11 13.76 8.58
C PRO A 263 22.26 12.74 8.67
N PHE A 264 22.42 12.09 9.81
CA PHE A 264 23.46 11.12 10.10
C PHE A 264 23.12 9.68 9.67
N ILE A 265 21.91 9.43 9.14
CA ILE A 265 21.49 8.08 8.71
C ILE A 265 21.61 7.96 7.17
N ASP A 266 22.22 6.87 6.69
CA ASP A 266 22.24 6.56 5.26
C ASP A 266 20.84 6.20 4.73
N LYS A 267 20.25 7.15 3.97
CA LYS A 267 18.92 7.03 3.38
C LYS A 267 18.84 5.91 2.33
N ARG A 268 19.95 5.62 1.63
CA ARG A 268 20.00 4.52 0.66
C ARG A 268 19.87 3.16 1.37
N LYS A 269 20.43 3.05 2.58
CA LYS A 269 20.25 1.87 3.43
C LYS A 269 18.77 1.73 3.85
N LEU A 270 18.13 2.82 4.31
CA LEU A 270 16.71 2.81 4.68
C LEU A 270 15.80 2.38 3.52
N ARG A 271 16.05 2.91 2.31
CA ARG A 271 15.31 2.52 1.10
C ARG A 271 15.40 1.01 0.82
N ARG A 272 16.61 0.44 0.95
CA ARG A 272 16.80 -1.00 0.75
C ARG A 272 16.11 -1.82 1.84
N LEU A 273 16.24 -1.43 3.10
CA LEU A 273 15.55 -2.07 4.22
C LEU A 273 14.02 -2.06 4.03
N SER A 274 13.44 -0.90 3.69
CA SER A 274 11.99 -0.74 3.46
C SER A 274 11.47 -1.73 2.42
N LYS A 275 12.19 -1.91 1.29
CA LYS A 275 11.81 -2.86 0.24
C LYS A 275 11.70 -4.29 0.80
N TYR A 276 12.72 -4.76 1.49
CA TYR A 276 12.73 -6.14 1.98
C TYR A 276 11.84 -6.34 3.20
N TYR A 277 11.66 -5.33 4.06
CA TYR A 277 10.67 -5.38 5.14
C TYR A 277 9.29 -5.67 4.61
N PHE A 278 8.90 -4.99 3.52
CA PHE A 278 7.62 -5.22 2.87
C PHE A 278 7.46 -6.67 2.38
N PHE A 279 8.51 -7.27 1.82
CA PHE A 279 8.41 -8.63 1.30
C PHE A 279 8.54 -9.72 2.36
N VAL A 280 9.34 -9.51 3.39
CA VAL A 280 9.74 -10.58 4.32
C VAL A 280 8.82 -10.69 5.53
N HIS A 281 8.21 -9.58 5.99
CA HIS A 281 7.41 -9.58 7.21
C HIS A 281 6.26 -10.59 7.23
N PRO A 282 5.53 -10.85 6.12
CA PRO A 282 4.44 -11.81 6.18
C PRO A 282 4.91 -13.24 6.45
N PHE A 283 6.08 -13.61 5.90
CA PHE A 283 6.69 -14.91 6.19
C PHE A 283 7.04 -15.04 7.68
N VAL A 284 7.59 -13.98 8.28
CA VAL A 284 7.90 -13.94 9.72
C VAL A 284 6.62 -14.05 10.55
N LEU A 285 5.55 -13.35 10.16
CA LEU A 285 4.26 -13.42 10.87
C LEU A 285 3.66 -14.83 10.78
N GLU A 286 3.66 -15.45 9.60
CA GLU A 286 3.20 -16.84 9.45
C GLU A 286 3.97 -17.78 10.38
N LEU A 287 5.30 -17.65 10.44
CA LEU A 287 6.13 -18.46 11.30
C LEU A 287 5.78 -18.27 12.79
N LEU A 288 5.66 -17.01 13.25
CA LEU A 288 5.33 -16.70 14.64
C LEU A 288 3.95 -17.21 15.04
N PHE A 289 2.94 -17.07 14.18
CA PHE A 289 1.59 -17.53 14.46
C PHE A 289 1.42 -19.04 14.30
N TYR A 290 2.21 -19.69 13.45
CA TYR A 290 2.25 -21.14 13.34
C TYR A 290 2.62 -21.80 14.68
N PHE A 291 3.57 -21.24 15.41
CA PHE A 291 3.98 -21.72 16.73
C PHE A 291 2.99 -21.34 17.86
N LYS A 292 1.78 -20.85 17.52
CA LYS A 292 0.73 -20.46 18.48
C LYS A 292 1.24 -19.60 19.64
N ALA A 293 2.10 -18.66 19.32
CA ALA A 293 2.71 -17.80 20.32
C ALA A 293 1.66 -16.93 21.04
N SER A 294 1.30 -17.28 22.27
CA SER A 294 0.39 -16.52 23.14
C SER A 294 1.04 -15.28 23.74
N TYR A 295 1.89 -14.61 22.95
CA TYR A 295 2.64 -13.45 23.40
C TYR A 295 1.78 -12.18 23.39
N SER A 296 2.17 -11.20 24.20
CA SER A 296 1.59 -9.85 24.15
C SER A 296 1.90 -9.17 22.81
N ILE A 297 1.04 -8.23 22.38
CA ILE A 297 1.23 -7.50 21.10
C ILE A 297 2.61 -6.81 21.04
N PRO A 298 3.09 -6.08 22.07
CA PRO A 298 4.41 -5.48 22.03
C PRO A 298 5.54 -6.49 21.82
N LEU A 299 5.46 -7.66 22.46
CA LEU A 299 6.48 -8.71 22.30
C LEU A 299 6.46 -9.29 20.88
N ILE A 300 5.27 -9.58 20.32
CA ILE A 300 5.16 -10.04 18.93
C ILE A 300 5.69 -8.99 17.95
N PHE A 301 5.38 -7.72 18.17
CA PHE A 301 5.90 -6.65 17.32
C PHE A 301 7.43 -6.59 17.37
N PHE A 302 8.02 -6.63 18.57
CA PHE A 302 9.47 -6.65 18.73
C PHE A 302 10.11 -7.86 18.03
N LEU A 303 9.58 -9.07 18.26
CA LEU A 303 10.07 -10.30 17.63
C LEU A 303 9.90 -10.24 16.11
N SER A 304 8.72 -9.80 15.61
CA SER A 304 8.47 -9.67 14.19
C SER A 304 9.44 -8.69 13.53
N LEU A 305 9.68 -7.54 14.15
CA LEU A 305 10.58 -6.52 13.63
C LEU A 305 12.03 -7.04 13.61
N THR A 306 12.47 -7.68 14.70
CA THR A 306 13.82 -8.23 14.81
C THR A 306 14.07 -9.34 13.78
N MET A 307 13.15 -10.31 13.68
CA MET A 307 13.27 -11.41 12.72
C MET A 307 13.20 -10.90 11.27
N THR A 308 12.29 -9.95 10.99
CA THR A 308 12.21 -9.30 9.68
C THR A 308 13.51 -8.57 9.34
N HIS A 309 14.14 -7.91 10.31
CA HIS A 309 15.42 -7.24 10.11
C HIS A 309 16.54 -8.25 9.78
N ILE A 310 16.66 -9.33 10.55
CA ILE A 310 17.66 -10.38 10.32
C ILE A 310 17.49 -10.99 8.92
N LEU A 311 16.28 -11.41 8.56
CA LEU A 311 16.01 -11.97 7.23
C LEU A 311 16.26 -10.96 6.11
N THR A 312 15.95 -9.68 6.35
CA THR A 312 16.27 -8.60 5.40
C THR A 312 17.78 -8.49 5.18
N LEU A 313 18.61 -8.60 6.22
CA LEU A 313 20.07 -8.61 6.08
C LEU A 313 20.54 -9.82 5.26
N VAL A 314 19.94 -10.99 5.45
CA VAL A 314 20.21 -12.18 4.62
C VAL A 314 19.83 -11.91 3.15
N CYS A 315 18.65 -11.34 2.87
CA CYS A 315 18.24 -10.98 1.51
C CYS A 315 19.22 -9.98 0.86
N LEU A 316 19.66 -8.97 1.62
CA LEU A 316 20.64 -8.00 1.15
C LEU A 316 22.02 -8.65 0.86
N TYR A 317 22.44 -9.61 1.69
CA TYR A 317 23.65 -10.38 1.46
C TYR A 317 23.54 -11.23 0.18
N ILE A 318 22.43 -11.97 0.00
CA ILE A 318 22.15 -12.75 -1.21
C ILE A 318 22.17 -11.85 -2.45
N LYS A 319 21.45 -10.71 -2.41
CA LYS A 319 21.42 -9.76 -3.54
C LYS A 319 22.80 -9.19 -3.89
N LYS A 320 23.67 -9.02 -2.91
CA LYS A 320 25.04 -8.56 -3.14
C LYS A 320 25.86 -9.61 -3.91
N HIS A 321 25.72 -10.91 -3.58
CA HIS A 321 26.47 -11.99 -4.21
C HIS A 321 25.83 -12.49 -5.52
N TYR A 322 24.52 -12.34 -5.66
CA TYR A 322 23.75 -12.73 -6.84
C TYR A 322 22.94 -11.53 -7.38
N PRO A 323 23.59 -10.54 -8.04
CA PRO A 323 22.93 -9.32 -8.49
C PRO A 323 21.83 -9.54 -9.53
N SER A 324 21.89 -10.65 -10.27
CA SER A 324 20.90 -11.02 -11.30
C SER A 324 19.54 -11.46 -10.72
N LEU A 325 19.46 -11.90 -9.46
CA LEU A 325 18.19 -12.28 -8.85
C LEU A 325 17.25 -11.08 -8.79
N PRO A 326 15.99 -11.22 -9.20
CA PRO A 326 15.00 -10.12 -9.23
C PRO A 326 14.36 -9.87 -7.86
N MET A 327 15.18 -9.87 -6.80
CA MET A 327 14.72 -9.65 -5.41
C MET A 327 14.43 -8.18 -5.12
#